data_57f2a00a0fb798cd503ff84c544f6a24
#
_entry.id   57f2a00a0fb798cd503ff84c544f6a24
#
_cell.length_a   1.000
_cell.length_b   1.000
_cell.length_c   1.000
_cell.angle_alpha   90.00
_cell.angle_beta   90.00
_cell.angle_gamma   90.00
#
_symmetry.space_group_name_H-M   'P 1'
#
loop_
_entity.id
_entity.type
_entity.pdbx_description
1 polymer ?
#
loop_
_entity_poly.entity_id
_entity_poly.type
_entity_poly.pdbx_seq_one_letter_code
_entity_poly.pdbx_strand_id
1 'polypeptide(L)'
;MSQTAPATASQRRPKVLLICGSLNQTTQMHQIAQELPEADHAYTPYYGHGYIEALRRARCLEFTVLGYKLRRRCLDYLERHGLPVDPHGAAGGYDLVLTCSDLIVPRNIRRRPVVLVQEGILDPAGLPFHLCRSLKVLPLWLAGTATTGLSGRYHRFCVASEGYRDLFIANGAPAERIVVTGIPNFDDCRKYERNDFPHRHFVLVCSSDARETFKLDNRRKFIARCLAVAAGRQLIFKLHPNENAERARREIAALAPGALVYATGCAEEMIANCDVLITQYSSTVFVGVALGKEVHSYNDLAEVRRLLPQQNRSAARNIAAVCRELLQVEESALAAASAVSAASAAPLPATRVARVGRERWTAALPRFVTPSRLAPTRRSKASLFGRTRLR
;
A
#
# COMPACT_ATOMS: atom_id res chain seq x y z
N MET A 1 41.69 26.51 32.88
CA MET A 1 40.36 25.93 33.18
C MET A 1 39.72 25.53 31.87
N SER A 2 39.88 24.24 31.49
CA SER A 2 39.39 23.71 30.21
C SER A 2 37.93 23.28 30.41
N GLN A 3 37.01 23.96 29.75
CA GLN A 3 35.58 23.56 29.71
C GLN A 3 35.49 22.40 28.71
N THR A 4 35.30 21.20 29.22
CA THR A 4 34.86 20.04 28.44
C THR A 4 33.43 20.28 27.97
N ALA A 5 33.26 20.43 26.66
CA ALA A 5 31.93 20.45 26.00
C ALA A 5 31.17 19.15 26.38
N PRO A 6 29.86 19.24 26.64
CA PRO A 6 29.08 18.03 26.91
C PRO A 6 29.07 17.13 25.67
N ALA A 7 29.40 15.86 25.88
CA ALA A 7 29.30 14.82 24.85
C ALA A 7 27.86 14.81 24.31
N THR A 8 27.70 15.09 23.04
CA THR A 8 26.45 14.91 22.29
C THR A 8 25.98 13.46 22.48
N ALA A 9 24.85 13.29 23.15
CA ALA A 9 24.21 11.99 23.27
C ALA A 9 24.08 11.41 21.86
N SER A 10 24.63 10.21 21.63
CA SER A 10 24.52 9.49 20.37
C SER A 10 23.02 9.28 20.07
N GLN A 11 22.49 10.08 19.19
CA GLN A 11 21.07 10.01 18.79
C GLN A 11 20.84 8.63 18.17
N ARG A 12 19.95 7.83 18.76
CA ARG A 12 19.59 6.50 18.25
C ARG A 12 19.07 6.61 16.83
N ARG A 13 19.60 5.82 15.91
CA ARG A 13 19.08 5.76 14.52
C ARG A 13 17.60 5.29 14.54
N PRO A 14 16.70 5.97 13.84
CA PRO A 14 15.31 5.54 13.76
C PRO A 14 15.20 4.19 13.04
N LYS A 15 14.31 3.32 13.53
CA LYS A 15 14.05 2.00 12.94
C LYS A 15 12.81 2.05 12.04
N VAL A 16 12.96 1.65 10.80
CA VAL A 16 11.90 1.67 9.78
C VAL A 16 11.59 0.24 9.32
N LEU A 17 10.31 -0.15 9.43
CA LEU A 17 9.82 -1.42 8.89
C LEU A 17 9.21 -1.21 7.50
N LEU A 18 9.72 -1.95 6.51
CA LEU A 18 9.27 -1.92 5.13
C LEU A 18 8.49 -3.21 4.82
N ILE A 19 7.17 -3.09 4.66
CA ILE A 19 6.30 -4.23 4.35
C ILE A 19 6.21 -4.40 2.85
N CYS A 20 6.78 -5.51 2.37
CA CYS A 20 6.89 -5.90 0.98
C CYS A 20 5.81 -6.91 0.61
N GLY A 21 5.30 -6.89 -0.63
CA GLY A 21 4.32 -7.85 -1.09
C GLY A 21 4.73 -8.48 -2.41
N SER A 22 4.28 -7.91 -3.52
CA SER A 22 4.75 -8.28 -4.86
C SER A 22 6.22 -7.86 -5.06
N LEU A 23 6.85 -8.34 -6.13
CA LEU A 23 8.20 -7.87 -6.50
C LEU A 23 8.20 -6.35 -6.75
N ASN A 24 7.13 -5.83 -7.36
CA ASN A 24 6.96 -4.40 -7.60
C ASN A 24 6.94 -3.60 -6.29
N GLN A 25 6.20 -4.06 -5.28
CA GLN A 25 6.20 -3.44 -3.94
C GLN A 25 7.59 -3.52 -3.29
N THR A 26 8.27 -4.66 -3.43
CA THR A 26 9.59 -4.90 -2.82
C THR A 26 10.66 -3.97 -3.40
N THR A 27 10.73 -3.84 -4.72
CA THR A 27 11.66 -2.92 -5.39
C THR A 27 11.40 -1.47 -5.02
N GLN A 28 10.13 -1.09 -4.90
CA GLN A 28 9.72 0.25 -4.50
C GLN A 28 10.15 0.58 -3.07
N MET A 29 9.94 -0.35 -2.13
CA MET A 29 10.40 -0.21 -0.74
C MET A 29 11.92 -0.11 -0.65
N HIS A 30 12.65 -0.89 -1.46
CA HIS A 30 14.13 -0.83 -1.50
C HIS A 30 14.61 0.54 -1.99
N GLN A 31 14.04 1.08 -3.08
CA GLN A 31 14.41 2.41 -3.59
C GLN A 31 14.14 3.52 -2.56
N ILE A 32 13.03 3.44 -1.82
CA ILE A 32 12.72 4.42 -0.76
C ILE A 32 13.74 4.31 0.39
N ALA A 33 14.10 3.09 0.79
CA ALA A 33 15.07 2.87 1.85
C ALA A 33 16.46 3.43 1.50
N GLN A 34 16.88 3.35 0.23
CA GLN A 34 18.13 3.93 -0.24
C GLN A 34 18.20 5.46 -0.07
N GLU A 35 17.04 6.13 -0.07
CA GLU A 35 16.93 7.57 0.17
C GLU A 35 16.79 7.93 1.67
N LEU A 36 16.86 6.94 2.58
CA LEU A 36 16.80 7.10 4.04
C LEU A 36 18.03 6.49 4.74
N PRO A 37 19.27 6.86 4.35
CA PRO A 37 20.48 6.21 4.87
C PRO A 37 20.71 6.42 6.37
N GLU A 38 20.03 7.40 6.96
CA GLU A 38 20.08 7.72 8.40
C GLU A 38 19.27 6.75 9.27
N ALA A 39 18.38 5.93 8.68
CA ALA A 39 17.53 4.99 9.40
C ALA A 39 18.09 3.55 9.33
N ASP A 40 17.75 2.73 10.32
CA ASP A 40 17.94 1.29 10.28
C ASP A 40 16.71 0.63 9.68
N HIS A 41 16.89 -0.11 8.60
CA HIS A 41 15.82 -0.72 7.83
C HIS A 41 15.65 -2.20 8.16
N ALA A 42 14.40 -2.64 8.25
CA ALA A 42 14.04 -4.05 8.26
C ALA A 42 12.91 -4.31 7.28
N TYR A 43 12.99 -5.42 6.56
CA TYR A 43 12.02 -5.80 5.54
C TYR A 43 11.21 -6.99 6.01
N THR A 44 9.93 -7.01 5.66
CA THR A 44 9.08 -8.18 5.90
C THR A 44 8.15 -8.40 4.70
N PRO A 45 7.99 -9.65 4.23
CA PRO A 45 6.91 -9.96 3.30
C PRO A 45 5.56 -9.62 3.94
N TYR A 46 4.59 -9.23 3.12
CA TYR A 46 3.24 -8.88 3.57
C TYR A 46 2.63 -10.00 4.43
N TYR A 47 1.94 -9.64 5.50
CA TYR A 47 1.44 -10.59 6.49
C TYR A 47 0.13 -10.13 7.13
N GLY A 48 -0.59 -11.09 7.69
CA GLY A 48 -1.79 -10.85 8.48
C GLY A 48 -1.72 -11.58 9.83
N HIS A 49 -2.77 -11.44 10.63
CA HIS A 49 -2.90 -12.11 11.91
C HIS A 49 -4.22 -12.87 12.02
N GLY A 50 -4.28 -13.83 12.94
CA GLY A 50 -5.51 -14.59 13.23
C GLY A 50 -5.97 -15.40 12.02
N TYR A 51 -7.25 -15.25 11.63
CA TYR A 51 -7.85 -16.02 10.54
C TYR A 51 -7.16 -15.80 9.18
N ILE A 52 -6.63 -14.62 8.90
CA ILE A 52 -5.89 -14.34 7.65
C ILE A 52 -4.64 -15.22 7.58
N GLU A 53 -3.90 -15.35 8.68
CA GLU A 53 -2.71 -16.20 8.72
C GLU A 53 -3.08 -17.69 8.63
N ALA A 54 -4.21 -18.10 9.20
CA ALA A 54 -4.74 -19.46 9.06
C ALA A 54 -5.10 -19.77 7.59
N LEU A 55 -5.80 -18.85 6.89
CA LEU A 55 -6.13 -18.99 5.47
C LEU A 55 -4.87 -19.03 4.59
N ARG A 56 -3.84 -18.24 4.92
CA ARG A 56 -2.55 -18.26 4.22
C ARG A 56 -1.86 -19.62 4.38
N ARG A 57 -1.81 -20.18 5.60
CA ARG A 57 -1.24 -21.52 5.86
C ARG A 57 -1.99 -22.61 5.14
N ALA A 58 -3.33 -22.48 5.05
CA ALA A 58 -4.19 -23.38 4.28
C ALA A 58 -4.09 -23.18 2.75
N ARG A 59 -3.22 -22.28 2.27
CA ARG A 59 -3.04 -21.94 0.86
C ARG A 59 -4.29 -21.40 0.15
N CYS A 60 -5.25 -20.90 0.89
CA CYS A 60 -6.47 -20.28 0.33
C CYS A 60 -6.23 -18.89 -0.26
N LEU A 61 -5.04 -18.30 -0.07
CA LEU A 61 -4.70 -16.93 -0.49
C LEU A 61 -3.60 -16.89 -1.55
N GLU A 62 -3.38 -17.98 -2.30
CA GLU A 62 -2.30 -18.09 -3.30
C GLU A 62 -2.42 -17.09 -4.46
N PHE A 63 -3.63 -16.58 -4.74
CA PHE A 63 -3.90 -15.56 -5.75
C PHE A 63 -3.67 -14.12 -5.27
N THR A 64 -3.24 -13.92 -4.02
CA THR A 64 -3.00 -12.60 -3.41
C THR A 64 -1.52 -12.38 -3.12
N VAL A 65 -1.14 -11.16 -2.68
CA VAL A 65 0.21 -10.83 -2.19
C VAL A 65 0.65 -11.65 -0.95
N LEU A 66 -0.29 -12.35 -0.29
CA LEU A 66 -0.02 -13.29 0.80
C LEU A 66 0.37 -14.69 0.29
N GLY A 67 0.21 -14.98 -1.01
CA GLY A 67 0.48 -16.28 -1.62
C GLY A 67 1.95 -16.66 -1.54
N TYR A 68 2.20 -17.98 -1.48
CA TYR A 68 3.54 -18.53 -1.34
C TYR A 68 4.49 -18.10 -2.47
N LYS A 69 4.02 -18.12 -3.72
CA LYS A 69 4.84 -17.78 -4.90
C LYS A 69 5.35 -16.33 -4.86
N LEU A 70 4.47 -15.39 -4.53
CA LEU A 70 4.84 -13.96 -4.45
C LEU A 70 5.73 -13.70 -3.25
N ARG A 71 5.41 -14.29 -2.09
CA ARG A 71 6.23 -14.21 -0.89
C ARG A 71 7.64 -14.74 -1.12
N ARG A 72 7.80 -15.88 -1.82
CA ARG A 72 9.11 -16.44 -2.15
C ARG A 72 9.91 -15.50 -3.03
N ARG A 73 9.31 -14.97 -4.10
CA ARG A 73 9.99 -13.98 -4.97
C ARG A 73 10.44 -12.73 -4.21
N CYS A 74 9.63 -12.27 -3.27
CA CYS A 74 10.01 -11.17 -2.37
C CYS A 74 11.24 -11.55 -1.54
N LEU A 75 11.24 -12.71 -0.88
CA LEU A 75 12.37 -13.17 -0.08
C LEU A 75 13.64 -13.40 -0.92
N ASP A 76 13.51 -14.02 -2.09
CA ASP A 76 14.63 -14.24 -3.03
C ASP A 76 15.24 -12.89 -3.50
N TYR A 77 14.43 -11.83 -3.61
CA TYR A 77 14.92 -10.48 -3.91
C TYR A 77 15.68 -9.89 -2.71
N LEU A 78 15.09 -9.94 -1.51
CA LEU A 78 15.69 -9.41 -0.30
C LEU A 78 17.05 -10.09 0.00
N GLU A 79 17.11 -11.41 -0.15
CA GLU A 79 18.33 -12.20 0.03
C GLU A 79 19.42 -11.82 -0.98
N ARG A 80 19.08 -11.75 -2.28
CA ARG A 80 20.03 -11.35 -3.33
C ARG A 80 20.63 -9.96 -3.13
N HIS A 81 19.89 -9.07 -2.49
CA HIS A 81 20.36 -7.71 -2.20
C HIS A 81 20.91 -7.53 -0.79
N GLY A 82 21.05 -8.62 0.00
CA GLY A 82 21.57 -8.57 1.37
C GLY A 82 20.73 -7.71 2.33
N LEU A 83 19.42 -7.62 2.09
CA LEU A 83 18.52 -6.76 2.87
C LEU A 83 18.04 -7.48 4.14
N PRO A 84 18.07 -6.82 5.32
CA PRO A 84 17.74 -7.46 6.59
C PRO A 84 16.24 -7.77 6.68
N VAL A 85 15.88 -9.03 6.94
CA VAL A 85 14.51 -9.50 7.03
C VAL A 85 14.11 -9.69 8.49
N ASP A 86 13.02 -9.03 8.92
CA ASP A 86 12.35 -9.28 10.19
C ASP A 86 10.96 -9.87 9.92
N PRO A 87 10.78 -11.19 10.02
CA PRO A 87 9.53 -11.84 9.75
C PRO A 87 8.38 -11.29 10.62
N HIS A 88 7.36 -10.74 9.96
CA HIS A 88 6.18 -10.13 10.60
C HIS A 88 6.48 -8.90 11.48
N GLY A 89 7.67 -8.29 11.36
CA GLY A 89 8.08 -7.20 12.23
C GLY A 89 8.17 -7.61 13.70
N ALA A 90 8.62 -8.86 13.95
CA ALA A 90 8.58 -9.48 15.28
C ALA A 90 9.58 -8.87 16.26
N ALA A 91 10.71 -8.34 15.76
CA ALA A 91 11.70 -7.65 16.59
C ALA A 91 11.12 -6.39 17.25
N GLY A 92 10.13 -5.75 16.64
CA GLY A 92 9.45 -4.58 17.18
C GLY A 92 10.34 -3.34 17.31
N GLY A 93 9.87 -2.35 18.06
CA GLY A 93 10.65 -1.11 18.31
C GLY A 93 10.78 -0.21 17.07
N TYR A 94 9.90 -0.36 16.08
CA TYR A 94 9.90 0.47 14.88
C TYR A 94 9.31 1.85 15.17
N ASP A 95 9.97 2.87 14.67
CA ASP A 95 9.55 4.27 14.78
C ASP A 95 8.62 4.65 13.60
N LEU A 96 8.77 3.99 12.46
CA LEU A 96 7.97 4.20 11.25
C LEU A 96 7.73 2.89 10.51
N VAL A 97 6.59 2.78 9.84
CA VAL A 97 6.25 1.65 8.97
C VAL A 97 5.84 2.13 7.59
N LEU A 98 6.39 1.54 6.53
CA LEU A 98 5.95 1.75 5.16
C LEU A 98 5.24 0.50 4.64
N THR A 99 4.19 0.70 3.85
CA THR A 99 3.45 -0.38 3.18
C THR A 99 2.84 0.10 1.88
N CYS A 100 2.69 -0.80 0.90
CA CYS A 100 1.94 -0.50 -0.33
C CYS A 100 0.46 -0.93 -0.24
N SER A 101 0.04 -1.51 0.87
CA SER A 101 -1.35 -1.96 1.02
C SER A 101 -1.86 -1.71 2.43
N ASP A 102 -3.05 -1.14 2.51
CA ASP A 102 -3.79 -0.90 3.74
C ASP A 102 -5.04 -1.80 3.87
N LEU A 103 -5.20 -2.77 2.97
CA LEU A 103 -6.33 -3.70 2.95
C LEU A 103 -6.33 -4.62 4.18
N ILE A 104 -5.14 -5.00 4.65
CA ILE A 104 -4.92 -5.75 5.88
C ILE A 104 -3.79 -5.06 6.64
N VAL A 105 -4.13 -4.32 7.70
CA VAL A 105 -3.12 -3.67 8.56
C VAL A 105 -2.84 -4.56 9.77
N PRO A 106 -1.62 -5.12 9.88
CA PRO A 106 -1.24 -6.00 10.98
C PRO A 106 -1.39 -5.33 12.36
N ARG A 107 -1.74 -6.12 13.39
CA ARG A 107 -2.06 -5.56 14.72
C ARG A 107 -0.88 -4.87 15.39
N ASN A 108 0.32 -5.43 15.25
CA ASN A 108 1.55 -4.94 15.88
C ASN A 108 2.03 -3.57 15.37
N ILE A 109 1.59 -3.15 14.16
CA ILE A 109 1.99 -1.86 13.58
C ILE A 109 0.94 -0.76 13.73
N ARG A 110 -0.28 -1.08 14.20
CA ARG A 110 -1.42 -0.14 14.23
C ARG A 110 -1.21 1.11 15.09
N ARG A 111 -0.28 1.05 16.03
CA ARG A 111 0.06 2.17 16.93
C ARG A 111 1.31 2.93 16.49
N ARG A 112 1.86 2.58 15.34
CA ARG A 112 3.05 3.24 14.79
C ARG A 112 2.64 4.21 13.69
N PRO A 113 3.43 5.24 13.42
CA PRO A 113 3.28 6.02 12.19
C PRO A 113 3.37 5.09 10.98
N VAL A 114 2.41 5.20 10.06
CA VAL A 114 2.35 4.40 8.84
C VAL A 114 2.31 5.32 7.64
N VAL A 115 3.20 5.09 6.68
CA VAL A 115 3.17 5.67 5.35
C VAL A 115 2.64 4.63 4.38
N LEU A 116 1.50 4.92 3.75
CA LEU A 116 0.97 4.14 2.66
C LEU A 116 1.57 4.67 1.35
N VAL A 117 2.07 3.79 0.50
CA VAL A 117 2.64 4.16 -0.81
C VAL A 117 1.85 3.45 -1.90
N GLN A 118 1.36 4.18 -2.88
CA GLN A 118 0.66 3.60 -4.02
C GLN A 118 1.59 2.66 -4.80
N GLU A 119 1.10 1.47 -5.18
CA GLU A 119 1.89 0.50 -5.94
C GLU A 119 1.85 0.75 -7.45
N GLY A 120 0.68 1.04 -7.98
CA GLY A 120 0.45 1.18 -9.43
C GLY A 120 -1.01 1.46 -9.74
N ILE A 121 -1.51 0.87 -10.83
CA ILE A 121 -2.91 1.04 -11.23
C ILE A 121 -3.84 0.29 -10.27
N LEU A 122 -5.01 0.88 -10.02
CA LEU A 122 -6.04 0.29 -9.17
C LEU A 122 -6.98 -0.62 -9.97
N ASP A 123 -7.57 -1.60 -9.29
CA ASP A 123 -8.72 -2.30 -9.85
C ASP A 123 -9.89 -1.31 -10.04
N PRO A 124 -10.71 -1.50 -11.09
CA PRO A 124 -11.90 -0.66 -11.29
C PRO A 124 -12.87 -0.73 -10.11
N ALA A 125 -13.51 0.40 -9.79
CA ALA A 125 -14.55 0.47 -8.77
C ALA A 125 -15.80 -0.29 -9.24
N GLY A 126 -15.88 -1.58 -8.88
CA GLY A 126 -17.01 -2.46 -9.19
C GLY A 126 -18.00 -2.58 -8.03
N LEU A 127 -19.00 -3.47 -8.18
CA LEU A 127 -19.99 -3.73 -7.14
C LEU A 127 -19.38 -4.04 -5.75
N PRO A 128 -18.31 -4.86 -5.62
CA PRO A 128 -17.67 -5.09 -4.31
C PRO A 128 -17.15 -3.79 -3.66
N PHE A 129 -16.60 -2.84 -4.45
CA PHE A 129 -16.14 -1.56 -3.95
C PHE A 129 -17.31 -0.75 -3.35
N HIS A 130 -18.42 -0.63 -4.08
CA HIS A 130 -19.59 0.12 -3.60
C HIS A 130 -20.20 -0.52 -2.34
N LEU A 131 -20.21 -1.85 -2.26
CA LEU A 131 -20.65 -2.57 -1.06
C LEU A 131 -19.72 -2.31 0.13
N CYS A 132 -18.41 -2.41 -0.03
CA CYS A 132 -17.43 -2.13 1.04
C CYS A 132 -17.51 -0.66 1.50
N ARG A 133 -17.73 0.27 0.58
CA ARG A 133 -17.88 1.70 0.90
C ARG A 133 -19.18 2.00 1.68
N SER A 134 -20.30 1.35 1.32
CA SER A 134 -21.61 1.56 1.94
C SER A 134 -21.74 0.81 3.26
N LEU A 135 -21.26 -0.42 3.30
CA LEU A 135 -21.34 -1.33 4.46
C LEU A 135 -19.96 -1.36 5.14
N LYS A 136 -19.68 -0.39 6.00
CA LYS A 136 -18.37 -0.24 6.69
C LYS A 136 -17.95 -1.47 7.54
N VAL A 137 -18.80 -2.48 7.66
CA VAL A 137 -18.51 -3.75 8.36
C VAL A 137 -17.82 -4.78 7.45
N LEU A 138 -17.87 -4.59 6.13
CA LEU A 138 -17.22 -5.51 5.19
C LEU A 138 -15.71 -5.27 5.16
N PRO A 139 -14.90 -6.35 5.11
CA PRO A 139 -13.45 -6.23 4.98
C PRO A 139 -13.06 -5.61 3.63
N LEU A 140 -12.21 -4.58 3.66
CA LEU A 140 -11.75 -3.87 2.44
C LEU A 140 -11.10 -4.79 1.40
N TRP A 141 -10.41 -5.84 1.84
CA TRP A 141 -9.75 -6.80 0.94
C TRP A 141 -10.70 -7.55 0.00
N LEU A 142 -12.04 -7.53 0.27
CA LEU A 142 -13.03 -8.12 -0.65
C LEU A 142 -13.13 -7.37 -1.99
N ALA A 143 -12.83 -6.09 -2.02
CA ALA A 143 -12.87 -5.26 -3.23
C ALA A 143 -11.48 -5.02 -3.84
N GLY A 144 -10.45 -5.74 -3.38
CA GLY A 144 -9.09 -5.64 -3.91
C GLY A 144 -8.51 -4.24 -3.78
N THR A 145 -7.66 -3.87 -4.74
CA THR A 145 -6.95 -2.57 -4.72
C THR A 145 -7.84 -1.36 -4.92
N ALA A 146 -9.09 -1.54 -5.37
CA ALA A 146 -10.07 -0.45 -5.50
C ALA A 146 -10.36 0.26 -4.16
N THR A 147 -10.18 -0.44 -3.02
CA THR A 147 -10.38 0.12 -1.66
C THR A 147 -9.08 0.61 -1.00
N THR A 148 -7.97 0.68 -1.73
CA THR A 148 -6.72 1.26 -1.23
C THR A 148 -6.96 2.70 -0.75
N GLY A 149 -6.42 3.04 0.42
CA GLY A 149 -6.59 4.35 1.04
C GLY A 149 -7.85 4.50 1.90
N LEU A 150 -8.77 3.52 1.92
CA LEU A 150 -10.03 3.62 2.68
C LEU A 150 -9.93 3.13 4.12
N SER A 151 -8.84 2.47 4.53
CA SER A 151 -8.71 1.95 5.90
C SER A 151 -8.59 3.05 6.96
N GLY A 152 -8.10 4.22 6.58
CA GLY A 152 -7.77 5.31 7.49
C GLY A 152 -6.64 4.98 8.49
N ARG A 153 -5.93 3.86 8.31
CA ARG A 153 -4.90 3.35 9.24
C ARG A 153 -3.49 3.70 8.78
N TYR A 154 -3.33 4.87 8.19
CA TYR A 154 -2.06 5.46 7.79
C TYR A 154 -2.03 6.94 8.16
N HIS A 155 -0.85 7.50 8.33
CA HIS A 155 -0.63 8.92 8.66
C HIS A 155 -0.45 9.76 7.40
N ARG A 156 0.23 9.21 6.40
CA ARG A 156 0.39 9.80 5.07
C ARG A 156 0.15 8.75 4.00
N PHE A 157 -0.41 9.18 2.87
CA PHE A 157 -0.61 8.37 1.68
C PHE A 157 0.08 9.02 0.50
N CYS A 158 1.19 8.43 0.07
CA CYS A 158 2.00 8.88 -1.06
C CYS A 158 1.41 8.34 -2.35
N VAL A 159 1.02 9.22 -3.27
CA VAL A 159 0.33 8.87 -4.51
C VAL A 159 1.12 9.31 -5.75
N ALA A 160 0.81 8.66 -6.89
CA ALA A 160 1.58 8.75 -8.12
C ALA A 160 1.47 10.11 -8.85
N SER A 161 0.32 10.78 -8.74
CA SER A 161 0.03 12.02 -9.48
C SER A 161 -1.16 12.77 -8.85
N GLU A 162 -1.38 14.02 -9.28
CA GLU A 162 -2.57 14.79 -8.90
C GLU A 162 -3.87 14.09 -9.34
N GLY A 163 -3.88 13.47 -10.52
CA GLY A 163 -5.03 12.69 -10.98
C GLY A 163 -5.37 11.54 -10.03
N TYR A 164 -4.37 10.86 -9.48
CA TYR A 164 -4.59 9.84 -8.46
C TYR A 164 -5.03 10.42 -7.12
N ARG A 165 -4.49 11.57 -6.71
CA ARG A 165 -4.97 12.28 -5.52
C ARG A 165 -6.47 12.53 -5.61
N ASP A 166 -6.93 13.12 -6.71
CA ASP A 166 -8.34 13.41 -6.94
C ASP A 166 -9.20 12.14 -6.95
N LEU A 167 -8.71 11.08 -7.60
CA LEU A 167 -9.37 9.78 -7.63
C LEU A 167 -9.52 9.18 -6.21
N PHE A 168 -8.47 9.20 -5.39
CA PHE A 168 -8.53 8.68 -4.03
C PHE A 168 -9.46 9.50 -3.14
N ILE A 169 -9.46 10.83 -3.27
CA ILE A 169 -10.38 11.71 -2.54
C ILE A 169 -11.82 11.41 -2.95
N ALA A 170 -12.12 11.30 -4.24
CA ALA A 170 -13.43 10.93 -4.75
C ALA A 170 -13.90 9.55 -4.24
N ASN A 171 -12.97 8.62 -4.06
CA ASN A 171 -13.24 7.30 -3.49
C ASN A 171 -13.46 7.35 -1.97
N GLY A 172 -13.09 8.42 -1.28
CA GLY A 172 -13.33 8.63 0.15
C GLY A 172 -12.08 8.57 1.04
N ALA A 173 -10.88 8.59 0.47
CA ALA A 173 -9.66 8.75 1.25
C ALA A 173 -9.54 10.19 1.80
N PRO A 174 -9.02 10.39 3.02
CA PRO A 174 -8.91 11.72 3.64
C PRO A 174 -7.87 12.57 2.90
N ALA A 175 -8.32 13.70 2.33
CA ALA A 175 -7.50 14.58 1.48
C ALA A 175 -6.25 15.11 2.18
N GLU A 176 -6.36 15.40 3.48
CA GLU A 176 -5.28 15.94 4.33
C GLU A 176 -4.14 14.94 4.58
N ARG A 177 -4.36 13.67 4.29
CA ARG A 177 -3.33 12.63 4.41
C ARG A 177 -2.64 12.28 3.11
N ILE A 178 -3.17 12.74 1.98
CA ILE A 178 -2.63 12.42 0.65
C ILE A 178 -1.52 13.40 0.29
N VAL A 179 -0.38 12.85 -0.14
CA VAL A 179 0.77 13.62 -0.63
C VAL A 179 1.13 13.12 -2.02
N VAL A 180 1.23 14.02 -2.99
CA VAL A 180 1.65 13.67 -4.36
C VAL A 180 3.17 13.64 -4.40
N THR A 181 3.72 12.43 -4.48
CA THR A 181 5.17 12.19 -4.45
C THR A 181 5.73 11.58 -5.73
N GLY A 182 4.85 11.08 -6.61
CA GLY A 182 5.24 10.07 -7.59
C GLY A 182 5.33 8.68 -6.94
N ILE A 183 5.61 7.65 -7.76
CA ILE A 183 5.89 6.28 -7.30
C ILE A 183 7.17 5.77 -7.95
N PRO A 184 8.14 5.20 -7.20
CA PRO A 184 9.52 4.98 -7.67
C PRO A 184 9.65 4.09 -8.90
N ASN A 185 8.77 3.10 -9.06
CA ASN A 185 8.86 2.18 -10.18
C ASN A 185 8.41 2.80 -11.52
N PHE A 186 7.73 3.95 -11.48
CA PHE A 186 7.14 4.60 -12.66
C PHE A 186 7.58 6.06 -12.84
N ASP A 187 8.52 6.59 -12.06
CA ASP A 187 8.93 8.00 -12.11
C ASP A 187 10.04 8.31 -13.11
N ASP A 188 10.59 7.30 -13.77
CA ASP A 188 11.62 7.41 -14.81
C ASP A 188 11.49 6.29 -15.84
N CYS A 189 10.50 6.39 -16.72
CA CYS A 189 10.33 5.39 -17.77
C CYS A 189 11.42 5.49 -18.85
N ARG A 190 12.07 6.66 -19.04
CA ARG A 190 13.11 6.83 -20.05
C ARG A 190 14.39 6.03 -19.76
N LYS A 191 14.62 5.63 -18.52
CA LYS A 191 15.75 4.75 -18.16
C LYS A 191 15.76 3.45 -18.96
N TYR A 192 14.60 2.96 -19.38
CA TYR A 192 14.44 1.73 -20.14
C TYR A 192 14.76 1.86 -21.63
N GLU A 193 14.98 3.06 -22.16
CA GLU A 193 15.39 3.26 -23.57
C GLU A 193 16.80 2.74 -23.86
N ARG A 194 17.67 2.72 -22.84
CA ARG A 194 19.02 2.15 -22.92
C ARG A 194 18.99 0.72 -22.42
N ASN A 195 18.86 -0.22 -23.34
CA ASN A 195 18.74 -1.65 -23.04
C ASN A 195 19.30 -2.51 -24.17
N ASP A 196 19.56 -3.79 -23.85
CA ASP A 196 20.14 -4.78 -24.76
C ASP A 196 19.08 -5.74 -25.36
N PHE A 197 17.79 -5.44 -25.27
CA PHE A 197 16.74 -6.27 -25.86
C PHE A 197 16.91 -6.30 -27.39
N PRO A 198 16.99 -7.49 -28.03
CA PRO A 198 17.50 -7.62 -29.40
C PRO A 198 16.53 -7.16 -30.49
N HIS A 199 15.26 -6.92 -30.17
CA HIS A 199 14.24 -6.52 -31.14
C HIS A 199 13.93 -5.03 -31.03
N ARG A 200 13.67 -4.40 -32.19
CA ARG A 200 13.22 -3.02 -32.34
C ARG A 200 12.07 -3.00 -33.37
N HIS A 201 11.24 -1.97 -33.33
CA HIS A 201 10.18 -1.73 -34.31
C HIS A 201 9.20 -2.89 -34.48
N PHE A 202 8.58 -3.31 -33.41
CA PHE A 202 7.62 -4.41 -33.36
C PHE A 202 6.33 -4.03 -32.61
N VAL A 203 5.32 -4.88 -32.67
CA VAL A 203 4.12 -4.78 -31.85
C VAL A 203 4.29 -5.67 -30.61
N LEU A 204 4.30 -5.07 -29.44
CA LEU A 204 4.40 -5.78 -28.17
C LEU A 204 3.01 -6.05 -27.57
N VAL A 205 2.78 -7.28 -27.18
CA VAL A 205 1.60 -7.66 -26.38
C VAL A 205 2.04 -8.04 -24.97
N CYS A 206 1.69 -7.24 -23.98
CA CYS A 206 1.82 -7.59 -22.58
C CYS A 206 0.53 -8.29 -22.12
N SER A 207 0.61 -9.61 -21.88
CA SER A 207 -0.53 -10.39 -21.41
C SER A 207 -0.81 -10.15 -19.93
N SER A 208 -1.96 -10.63 -19.45
CA SER A 208 -2.37 -10.55 -18.05
C SER A 208 -2.52 -11.92 -17.41
N ASP A 209 -2.55 -11.97 -16.09
CA ASP A 209 -2.85 -13.16 -15.30
C ASP A 209 -4.36 -13.29 -14.97
N ALA A 210 -5.22 -12.71 -15.80
CA ALA A 210 -6.67 -12.68 -15.56
C ALA A 210 -7.24 -14.07 -15.28
N ARG A 211 -6.80 -15.09 -16.02
CA ARG A 211 -7.27 -16.48 -15.83
C ARG A 211 -6.75 -17.11 -14.54
N GLU A 212 -5.55 -16.78 -14.15
CA GLU A 212 -4.92 -17.24 -12.90
C GLU A 212 -5.55 -16.57 -11.65
N THR A 213 -6.21 -15.43 -11.86
CA THR A 213 -6.93 -14.66 -10.83
C THR A 213 -8.46 -14.77 -10.97
N PHE A 214 -8.94 -15.78 -11.71
CA PHE A 214 -10.37 -16.08 -11.93
C PHE A 214 -11.18 -14.94 -12.56
N LYS A 215 -10.52 -14.04 -13.30
CA LYS A 215 -11.18 -13.00 -14.10
C LYS A 215 -11.52 -13.53 -15.49
N LEU A 216 -12.59 -13.01 -16.08
CA LEU A 216 -12.98 -13.39 -17.44
C LEU A 216 -11.92 -12.93 -18.46
N ASP A 217 -11.40 -13.86 -19.26
CA ASP A 217 -10.46 -13.60 -20.36
C ASP A 217 -10.84 -14.42 -21.60
N ASN A 218 -11.20 -13.75 -22.68
CA ASN A 218 -11.38 -14.39 -23.97
C ASN A 218 -10.09 -14.29 -24.78
N ARG A 219 -9.17 -15.21 -24.53
CA ARG A 219 -7.84 -15.25 -25.15
C ARG A 219 -7.88 -15.27 -26.67
N ARG A 220 -8.79 -16.04 -27.28
CA ARG A 220 -8.92 -16.09 -28.75
C ARG A 220 -9.28 -14.72 -29.33
N LYS A 221 -10.27 -14.05 -28.75
CA LYS A 221 -10.68 -12.71 -29.18
C LYS A 221 -9.55 -11.69 -28.97
N PHE A 222 -8.82 -11.80 -27.87
CA PHE A 222 -7.69 -10.93 -27.57
C PHE A 222 -6.55 -11.11 -28.60
N ILE A 223 -6.13 -12.36 -28.90
CA ILE A 223 -5.08 -12.64 -29.90
C ILE A 223 -5.53 -12.19 -31.30
N ALA A 224 -6.78 -12.42 -31.68
CA ALA A 224 -7.30 -11.96 -32.98
C ALA A 224 -7.23 -10.41 -33.08
N ARG A 225 -7.54 -9.68 -32.01
CA ARG A 225 -7.37 -8.22 -31.97
C ARG A 225 -5.89 -7.82 -32.09
N CYS A 226 -4.97 -8.54 -31.43
CA CYS A 226 -3.54 -8.27 -31.52
C CYS A 226 -3.04 -8.43 -32.96
N LEU A 227 -3.48 -9.48 -33.69
CA LEU A 227 -3.15 -9.69 -35.08
C LEU A 227 -3.68 -8.57 -35.98
N ALA A 228 -4.92 -8.13 -35.76
CA ALA A 228 -5.49 -7.04 -36.54
C ALA A 228 -4.71 -5.73 -36.34
N VAL A 229 -4.31 -5.40 -35.09
CA VAL A 229 -3.47 -4.22 -34.79
C VAL A 229 -2.06 -4.38 -35.36
N ALA A 230 -1.49 -5.58 -35.30
CA ALA A 230 -0.16 -5.84 -35.82
C ALA A 230 -0.09 -5.61 -37.35
N ALA A 231 -1.16 -5.93 -38.10
CA ALA A 231 -1.25 -5.71 -39.55
C ALA A 231 0.00 -6.20 -40.31
N GLY A 232 0.45 -7.42 -40.01
CA GLY A 232 1.63 -8.04 -40.64
C GLY A 232 2.99 -7.66 -40.01
N ARG A 233 3.05 -6.71 -39.07
CA ARG A 233 4.28 -6.39 -38.33
C ARG A 233 4.67 -7.54 -37.41
N GLN A 234 5.96 -7.63 -37.03
CA GLN A 234 6.44 -8.61 -36.07
C GLN A 234 5.66 -8.46 -34.75
N LEU A 235 5.06 -9.56 -34.29
CA LEU A 235 4.31 -9.63 -33.05
C LEU A 235 5.15 -10.34 -31.99
N ILE A 236 5.28 -9.70 -30.82
CA ILE A 236 6.00 -10.25 -29.67
C ILE A 236 5.05 -10.28 -28.47
N PHE A 237 4.90 -11.44 -27.83
CA PHE A 237 4.17 -11.60 -26.59
C PHE A 237 5.12 -11.64 -25.41
N LYS A 238 4.96 -10.73 -24.45
CA LYS A 238 5.56 -10.80 -23.13
C LYS A 238 4.53 -11.30 -22.14
N LEU A 239 4.74 -12.52 -21.66
CA LEU A 239 3.81 -13.15 -20.72
C LEU A 239 3.89 -12.53 -19.34
N HIS A 240 2.72 -12.44 -18.69
CA HIS A 240 2.67 -12.02 -17.27
C HIS A 240 3.41 -13.05 -16.38
N PRO A 241 4.16 -12.64 -15.35
CA PRO A 241 4.94 -13.55 -14.52
C PRO A 241 4.11 -14.64 -13.82
N ASN A 242 2.83 -14.41 -13.58
CA ASN A 242 1.92 -15.38 -12.97
C ASN A 242 1.20 -16.27 -13.96
N GLU A 243 1.24 -15.94 -15.25
CA GLU A 243 0.54 -16.69 -16.29
C GLU A 243 1.18 -18.08 -16.53
N ASN A 244 0.34 -19.07 -16.86
CA ASN A 244 0.83 -20.40 -17.26
C ASN A 244 1.48 -20.32 -18.64
N ALA A 245 2.81 -20.31 -18.65
CA ALA A 245 3.61 -20.09 -19.86
C ALA A 245 3.42 -21.18 -20.92
N GLU A 246 3.26 -22.46 -20.53
CA GLU A 246 3.07 -23.56 -21.49
C GLU A 246 1.73 -23.45 -22.21
N ARG A 247 0.66 -23.20 -21.46
CA ARG A 247 -0.66 -22.98 -22.02
C ARG A 247 -0.66 -21.75 -22.94
N ALA A 248 -0.08 -20.64 -22.51
CA ALA A 248 -0.01 -19.42 -23.29
C ALA A 248 0.76 -19.63 -24.61
N ARG A 249 1.90 -20.29 -24.56
CA ARG A 249 2.69 -20.60 -25.78
C ARG A 249 1.92 -21.46 -26.79
N ARG A 250 1.23 -22.51 -26.33
CA ARG A 250 0.40 -23.37 -27.19
C ARG A 250 -0.72 -22.58 -27.88
N GLU A 251 -1.43 -21.75 -27.13
CA GLU A 251 -2.52 -20.92 -27.66
C GLU A 251 -2.02 -19.87 -28.65
N ILE A 252 -0.89 -19.22 -28.36
CA ILE A 252 -0.29 -18.21 -29.24
C ILE A 252 0.21 -18.90 -30.52
N ALA A 253 0.92 -20.03 -30.42
CA ALA A 253 1.41 -20.76 -31.59
C ALA A 253 0.27 -21.20 -32.51
N ALA A 254 -0.88 -21.60 -31.95
CA ALA A 254 -2.05 -22.02 -32.73
C ALA A 254 -2.79 -20.84 -33.39
N LEU A 255 -2.82 -19.65 -32.78
CA LEU A 255 -3.63 -18.52 -33.21
C LEU A 255 -2.85 -17.41 -33.91
N ALA A 256 -1.56 -17.28 -33.61
CA ALA A 256 -0.63 -16.28 -34.14
C ALA A 256 0.70 -16.96 -34.51
N PRO A 257 0.73 -17.85 -35.53
CA PRO A 257 1.95 -18.50 -35.94
C PRO A 257 2.99 -17.48 -36.40
N GLY A 258 4.26 -17.65 -35.97
CA GLY A 258 5.35 -16.70 -36.20
C GLY A 258 5.50 -15.58 -35.15
N ALA A 259 4.59 -15.46 -34.19
CA ALA A 259 4.79 -14.55 -33.06
C ALA A 259 5.85 -15.09 -32.09
N LEU A 260 6.72 -14.19 -31.59
CA LEU A 260 7.69 -14.53 -30.55
C LEU A 260 7.05 -14.49 -29.16
N VAL A 261 7.49 -15.35 -28.24
CA VAL A 261 6.91 -15.45 -26.90
C VAL A 261 8.00 -15.44 -25.82
N TYR A 262 8.00 -14.40 -25.02
CA TYR A 262 8.92 -14.21 -23.89
C TYR A 262 8.18 -14.43 -22.55
N ALA A 263 8.54 -15.47 -21.82
CA ALA A 263 8.05 -15.69 -20.45
C ALA A 263 8.85 -14.91 -19.41
N THR A 264 10.11 -14.60 -19.72
CA THR A 264 11.07 -13.87 -18.85
C THR A 264 11.52 -12.58 -19.52
N GLY A 265 12.36 -11.79 -18.86
CA GLY A 265 12.86 -10.49 -19.35
C GLY A 265 12.05 -9.30 -18.82
N CYS A 266 12.62 -8.12 -18.96
CA CYS A 266 12.06 -6.84 -18.52
C CYS A 266 11.00 -6.36 -19.52
N ALA A 267 9.75 -6.23 -19.10
CA ALA A 267 8.66 -5.77 -19.97
C ALA A 267 8.86 -4.31 -20.39
N GLU A 268 9.38 -3.49 -19.49
CA GLU A 268 9.60 -2.07 -19.69
C GLU A 268 10.64 -1.80 -20.79
N GLU A 269 11.72 -2.61 -20.86
CA GLU A 269 12.70 -2.55 -21.94
C GLU A 269 12.10 -2.94 -23.30
N MET A 270 11.25 -3.96 -23.30
CA MET A 270 10.51 -4.37 -24.51
C MET A 270 9.55 -3.26 -24.96
N ILE A 271 8.88 -2.58 -24.01
CA ILE A 271 8.02 -1.42 -24.30
C ILE A 271 8.83 -0.27 -24.89
N ALA A 272 10.01 -0.01 -24.34
CA ALA A 272 10.87 1.06 -24.85
C ALA A 272 11.28 0.82 -26.32
N ASN A 273 11.39 -0.43 -26.75
CA ASN A 273 11.81 -0.82 -28.09
C ASN A 273 10.66 -1.04 -29.09
N CYS A 274 9.43 -1.21 -28.62
CA CYS A 274 8.28 -1.40 -29.51
C CYS A 274 7.79 -0.08 -30.12
N ASP A 275 7.05 -0.17 -31.23
CA ASP A 275 6.30 0.95 -31.79
C ASP A 275 4.87 0.99 -31.18
N VAL A 276 4.29 -0.17 -31.00
CA VAL A 276 2.93 -0.34 -30.50
C VAL A 276 2.91 -1.26 -29.29
N LEU A 277 2.26 -0.82 -28.22
CA LEU A 277 1.98 -1.61 -27.03
C LEU A 277 0.50 -2.03 -27.02
N ILE A 278 0.24 -3.33 -26.90
CA ILE A 278 -1.10 -3.87 -26.66
C ILE A 278 -1.11 -4.50 -25.26
N THR A 279 -2.03 -4.07 -24.43
CA THR A 279 -2.19 -4.64 -23.09
C THR A 279 -3.67 -4.71 -22.69
N GLN A 280 -3.98 -5.55 -21.70
CA GLN A 280 -5.29 -5.59 -21.06
C GLN A 280 -5.32 -4.61 -19.90
N TYR A 281 -5.78 -5.02 -18.73
CA TYR A 281 -5.72 -4.24 -17.48
C TYR A 281 -4.33 -4.44 -16.84
N SER A 282 -3.37 -3.57 -17.15
CA SER A 282 -2.00 -3.67 -16.64
C SER A 282 -1.38 -2.30 -16.43
N SER A 283 -0.59 -2.14 -15.38
CA SER A 283 0.19 -0.91 -15.11
C SER A 283 1.29 -0.63 -16.14
N THR A 284 1.66 -1.60 -16.99
CA THR A 284 2.58 -1.40 -18.11
C THR A 284 2.07 -0.35 -19.11
N VAL A 285 0.75 -0.08 -19.12
CA VAL A 285 0.15 1.00 -19.90
C VAL A 285 0.78 2.36 -19.60
N PHE A 286 1.14 2.63 -18.34
CA PHE A 286 1.81 3.88 -17.95
C PHE A 286 3.18 4.04 -18.60
N VAL A 287 3.94 2.94 -18.69
CA VAL A 287 5.25 2.95 -19.34
C VAL A 287 5.10 3.27 -20.84
N GLY A 288 4.14 2.62 -21.51
CA GLY A 288 3.85 2.90 -22.92
C GLY A 288 3.47 4.36 -23.18
N VAL A 289 2.56 4.90 -22.36
CA VAL A 289 2.11 6.30 -22.47
C VAL A 289 3.25 7.28 -22.13
N ALA A 290 4.02 7.01 -21.08
CA ALA A 290 5.16 7.86 -20.68
C ALA A 290 6.25 7.92 -21.74
N LEU A 291 6.46 6.82 -22.49
CA LEU A 291 7.43 6.72 -23.59
C LEU A 291 6.86 7.16 -24.96
N GLY A 292 5.63 7.67 -24.99
CA GLY A 292 4.99 8.16 -26.23
C GLY A 292 4.68 7.08 -27.25
N LYS A 293 4.49 5.82 -26.82
CA LYS A 293 4.17 4.71 -27.72
C LYS A 293 2.70 4.78 -28.18
N GLU A 294 2.39 4.18 -29.35
CA GLU A 294 1.02 3.87 -29.69
C GLU A 294 0.52 2.77 -28.74
N VAL A 295 -0.59 3.04 -28.03
CA VAL A 295 -1.06 2.14 -26.96
C VAL A 295 -2.48 1.69 -27.22
N HIS A 296 -2.71 0.36 -27.19
CA HIS A 296 -4.03 -0.26 -27.18
C HIS A 296 -4.24 -0.96 -25.83
N SER A 297 -5.22 -0.53 -25.06
CA SER A 297 -5.51 -1.05 -23.74
C SER A 297 -7.01 -1.26 -23.52
N TYR A 298 -7.38 -2.06 -22.52
CA TYR A 298 -8.76 -2.13 -22.02
C TYR A 298 -9.05 -0.98 -21.02
N ASN A 299 -8.00 -0.32 -20.51
CA ASN A 299 -8.16 0.92 -19.77
C ASN A 299 -8.51 2.07 -20.72
N ASP A 300 -9.30 3.01 -20.25
CA ASP A 300 -9.53 4.28 -20.95
C ASP A 300 -8.21 5.08 -20.99
N LEU A 301 -7.70 5.35 -22.18
CA LEU A 301 -6.42 6.05 -22.37
C LEU A 301 -6.49 7.52 -21.96
N ALA A 302 -7.65 8.18 -22.00
CA ALA A 302 -7.79 9.53 -21.47
C ALA A 302 -7.60 9.52 -19.95
N GLU A 303 -8.23 8.57 -19.29
CA GLU A 303 -8.07 8.38 -17.85
C GLU A 303 -6.63 7.96 -17.48
N VAL A 304 -6.01 7.06 -18.25
CA VAL A 304 -4.59 6.68 -18.04
C VAL A 304 -3.67 7.89 -18.13
N ARG A 305 -3.89 8.80 -19.10
CA ARG A 305 -3.08 10.04 -19.20
C ARG A 305 -3.31 10.97 -18.02
N ARG A 306 -4.55 11.10 -17.54
CA ARG A 306 -4.89 11.89 -16.35
C ARG A 306 -4.21 11.33 -15.08
N LEU A 307 -4.13 10.01 -14.99
CA LEU A 307 -3.56 9.29 -13.85
C LEU A 307 -2.05 9.04 -13.97
N LEU A 308 -1.40 9.45 -15.07
CA LEU A 308 0.00 9.13 -15.34
C LEU A 308 0.89 9.51 -14.14
N PRO A 309 1.72 8.59 -13.63
CA PRO A 309 2.69 8.89 -12.58
C PRO A 309 3.66 10.00 -13.01
N GLN A 310 4.08 10.83 -12.05
CA GLN A 310 5.10 11.86 -12.30
C GLN A 310 6.39 11.22 -12.84
N GLN A 311 7.02 11.87 -13.84
CA GLN A 311 8.23 11.40 -14.54
C GLN A 311 9.42 12.30 -14.19
N ASN A 312 9.72 12.49 -12.89
CA ASN A 312 10.70 13.46 -12.40
C ASN A 312 11.90 12.85 -11.66
N ARG A 313 12.00 11.53 -11.57
CA ARG A 313 13.08 10.78 -10.89
C ARG A 313 13.24 11.11 -9.40
N SER A 314 12.21 11.64 -8.77
CA SER A 314 12.29 12.12 -7.39
C SER A 314 11.35 11.40 -6.44
N ALA A 315 10.56 10.42 -6.91
CA ALA A 315 9.52 9.80 -6.11
C ALA A 315 10.06 9.17 -4.82
N ALA A 316 11.13 8.37 -4.89
CA ALA A 316 11.74 7.77 -3.70
C ALA A 316 12.20 8.83 -2.70
N ARG A 317 12.86 9.91 -3.18
CA ARG A 317 13.31 11.03 -2.36
C ARG A 317 12.15 11.81 -1.74
N ASN A 318 11.09 12.06 -2.49
CA ASN A 318 9.90 12.74 -2.00
C ASN A 318 9.21 11.92 -0.91
N ILE A 319 9.09 10.60 -1.08
CA ILE A 319 8.54 9.71 -0.06
C ILE A 319 9.45 9.68 1.18
N ALA A 320 10.77 9.65 0.99
CA ALA A 320 11.72 9.73 2.09
C ALA A 320 11.59 11.05 2.89
N ALA A 321 11.32 12.17 2.22
CA ALA A 321 11.04 13.43 2.90
C ALA A 321 9.78 13.35 3.77
N VAL A 322 8.70 12.74 3.28
CA VAL A 322 7.47 12.48 4.08
C VAL A 322 7.77 11.58 5.28
N CYS A 323 8.65 10.60 5.13
CA CYS A 323 9.08 9.73 6.23
C CYS A 323 9.84 10.53 7.30
N ARG A 324 10.77 11.42 6.91
CA ARG A 324 11.52 12.28 7.83
C ARG A 324 10.60 13.20 8.63
N GLU A 325 9.61 13.82 7.99
CA GLU A 325 8.62 14.64 8.68
C GLU A 325 7.91 13.87 9.82
N LEU A 326 7.49 12.64 9.55
CA LEU A 326 6.81 11.82 10.57
C LEU A 326 7.75 11.37 11.69
N LEU A 327 9.01 11.04 11.37
CA LEU A 327 10.03 10.68 12.37
C LEU A 327 10.36 11.85 13.27
N GLN A 328 10.48 13.08 12.77
CA GLN A 328 10.74 14.28 13.56
C GLN A 328 9.57 14.63 14.48
N VAL A 329 8.33 14.48 14.03
CA VAL A 329 7.14 14.68 14.86
C VAL A 329 7.11 13.68 16.01
N GLU A 330 7.47 12.42 15.78
CA GLU A 330 7.50 11.39 16.83
C GLU A 330 8.61 11.64 17.84
N GLU A 331 9.82 12.01 17.42
CA GLU A 331 10.92 12.41 18.31
C GLU A 331 10.53 13.61 19.20
N SER A 332 9.91 14.62 18.60
CA SER A 332 9.45 15.80 19.34
C SER A 332 8.37 15.45 20.35
N ALA A 333 7.43 14.56 20.01
CA ALA A 333 6.38 14.09 20.91
C ALA A 333 6.95 13.26 22.07
N LEU A 334 7.92 12.39 21.80
CA LEU A 334 8.61 11.60 22.83
C LEU A 334 9.44 12.48 23.76
N ALA A 335 10.15 13.47 23.24
CA ALA A 335 10.90 14.44 24.04
C ALA A 335 9.97 15.26 24.95
N ALA A 336 8.84 15.72 24.43
CA ALA A 336 7.84 16.44 25.22
C ALA A 336 7.24 15.55 26.33
N ALA A 337 6.88 14.31 26.03
CA ALA A 337 6.36 13.35 27.01
C ALA A 337 7.40 13.03 28.09
N SER A 338 8.67 12.89 27.75
CA SER A 338 9.78 12.67 28.70
C SER A 338 10.00 13.88 29.58
N ALA A 339 9.90 15.10 29.06
CA ALA A 339 10.02 16.34 29.82
C ALA A 339 8.88 16.48 30.84
N VAL A 340 7.64 16.16 30.47
CA VAL A 340 6.48 16.15 31.37
C VAL A 340 6.65 15.12 32.48
N SER A 341 7.14 13.92 32.16
CA SER A 341 7.42 12.85 33.13
C SER A 341 8.52 13.27 34.10
N ALA A 342 9.59 13.90 33.63
CA ALA A 342 10.68 14.42 34.49
C ALA A 342 10.21 15.55 35.38
N ALA A 343 9.36 16.46 34.89
CA ALA A 343 8.76 17.54 35.70
C ALA A 343 7.82 17.00 36.79
N SER A 344 7.09 15.90 36.51
CA SER A 344 6.22 15.22 37.48
C SER A 344 6.98 14.42 38.54
N ALA A 345 8.23 14.04 38.24
CA ALA A 345 9.10 13.32 39.19
C ALA A 345 9.97 14.24 40.08
N ALA A 346 9.90 15.56 39.88
CA ALA A 346 10.61 16.51 40.72
C ALA A 346 10.04 16.46 42.14
N PRO A 347 10.85 16.32 43.21
CA PRO A 347 10.37 16.29 44.58
C PRO A 347 9.69 17.61 44.89
N LEU A 348 8.46 17.53 45.42
CA LEU A 348 7.73 18.69 45.92
C LEU A 348 8.61 19.45 46.92
N PRO A 349 8.73 20.80 46.85
CA PRO A 349 9.48 21.57 47.82
C PRO A 349 8.94 21.26 49.21
N ALA A 350 9.85 20.90 50.14
CA ALA A 350 9.52 20.60 51.54
C ALA A 350 8.81 21.81 52.16
N THR A 351 7.50 21.75 52.22
CA THR A 351 6.70 22.74 52.94
C THR A 351 7.02 22.60 54.42
N ARG A 352 7.68 23.63 54.99
CA ARG A 352 7.86 23.78 56.43
C ARG A 352 6.48 23.78 57.09
N VAL A 353 6.11 22.66 57.71
CA VAL A 353 4.90 22.59 58.54
C VAL A 353 5.14 23.46 59.80
N ALA A 354 4.57 24.64 59.76
CA ALA A 354 4.45 25.45 61.02
C ALA A 354 3.48 24.71 61.95
N ARG A 355 3.96 24.38 63.16
CA ARG A 355 3.12 23.85 64.25
C ARG A 355 2.07 24.89 64.60
N VAL A 356 0.84 24.70 64.19
CA VAL A 356 -0.33 25.45 64.73
C VAL A 356 -0.96 24.59 65.82
N GLY A 357 -1.21 25.24 66.96
CA GLY A 357 -1.69 24.63 68.19
C GLY A 357 -3.06 23.93 68.04
N ARG A 358 -3.24 22.91 68.87
CA ARG A 358 -4.49 22.15 68.99
C ARG A 358 -5.61 23.06 69.50
N GLU A 359 -6.53 23.50 68.67
CA GLU A 359 -7.86 23.90 69.07
C GLU A 359 -8.87 22.83 68.71
N ARG A 360 -9.66 22.43 69.72
CA ARG A 360 -10.75 21.43 69.55
C ARG A 360 -11.93 22.10 68.87
N TRP A 361 -12.24 21.61 67.69
CA TRP A 361 -13.51 21.91 67.02
C TRP A 361 -14.42 20.69 67.08
N THR A 362 -15.52 20.78 67.83
CA THR A 362 -16.68 19.94 67.78
C THR A 362 -17.63 20.55 66.76
N ALA A 363 -17.79 19.95 65.58
CA ALA A 363 -18.82 20.34 64.63
C ALA A 363 -19.49 19.10 64.02
N ALA A 364 -20.80 19.15 63.97
CA ALA A 364 -21.74 18.12 63.61
C ALA A 364 -21.64 17.73 62.13
N LEU A 365 -21.77 16.45 61.87
CA LEU A 365 -21.87 15.88 60.52
C LEU A 365 -23.27 16.14 59.90
N PRO A 366 -23.39 16.61 58.65
CA PRO A 366 -24.65 16.61 57.93
C PRO A 366 -24.98 15.21 57.39
N ARG A 367 -26.24 14.84 57.56
CA ARG A 367 -26.84 13.56 57.08
C ARG A 367 -26.87 13.54 55.55
N PHE A 368 -26.31 12.49 54.95
CA PHE A 368 -26.49 12.19 53.53
C PHE A 368 -27.92 11.70 53.29
N VAL A 369 -28.61 12.34 52.32
CA VAL A 369 -29.88 11.92 51.76
C VAL A 369 -29.58 11.02 50.56
N THR A 370 -30.10 9.81 50.62
CA THR A 370 -30.06 8.83 49.50
C THR A 370 -31.14 9.16 48.48
N PRO A 371 -30.83 9.18 47.15
CA PRO A 371 -31.89 9.30 46.13
C PRO A 371 -32.59 7.94 45.90
N SER A 372 -33.92 7.98 45.93
CA SER A 372 -34.85 6.92 45.69
C SER A 372 -34.77 6.42 44.22
N ARG A 373 -34.93 5.09 44.09
CA ARG A 373 -35.05 4.34 42.83
C ARG A 373 -36.30 4.78 42.06
N LEU A 374 -36.11 5.14 40.78
CA LEU A 374 -37.19 5.27 39.81
C LEU A 374 -37.44 3.94 39.13
N ALA A 375 -38.73 3.54 39.08
CA ALA A 375 -39.25 2.30 38.50
C ALA A 375 -39.26 2.36 36.96
N PRO A 376 -39.22 1.19 36.24
CA PRO A 376 -39.19 1.16 34.79
C PRO A 376 -40.64 1.29 34.22
N THR A 377 -40.79 2.23 33.26
CA THR A 377 -42.00 2.37 32.48
C THR A 377 -42.12 1.29 31.41
N ARG A 378 -43.25 0.56 31.45
CA ARG A 378 -43.72 -0.36 30.41
C ARG A 378 -43.94 0.37 29.09
N ARG A 379 -43.33 -0.10 28.00
CA ARG A 379 -43.76 0.21 26.63
C ARG A 379 -44.68 -0.89 26.11
N SER A 380 -45.85 -0.47 25.69
CA SER A 380 -46.89 -1.25 25.07
C SER A 380 -46.48 -1.72 23.65
N LYS A 381 -46.83 -2.99 23.38
CA LYS A 381 -46.84 -3.56 22.03
C LYS A 381 -48.03 -2.98 21.26
N ALA A 382 -47.76 -2.43 20.08
CA ALA A 382 -48.78 -2.27 19.04
C ALA A 382 -48.34 -3.06 17.81
N SER A 383 -49.12 -4.09 17.49
CA SER A 383 -49.08 -4.84 16.25
C SER A 383 -49.70 -4.01 15.13
N LEU A 384 -49.10 -4.02 13.94
CA LEU A 384 -49.82 -3.75 12.71
C LEU A 384 -49.32 -4.67 11.60
N PHE A 385 -50.11 -5.70 11.34
CA PHE A 385 -50.11 -6.46 10.09
C PHE A 385 -50.68 -5.58 8.97
N GLY A 386 -49.99 -5.55 7.85
CA GLY A 386 -50.48 -4.99 6.60
C GLY A 386 -49.96 -5.81 5.44
N ARG A 387 -50.67 -6.86 5.05
CA ARG A 387 -50.51 -7.54 3.75
C ARG A 387 -51.07 -6.60 2.64
N THR A 388 -50.32 -6.44 1.58
CA THR A 388 -50.94 -6.18 0.27
C THR A 388 -50.15 -6.94 -0.81
N ARG A 389 -50.85 -7.83 -1.48
CA ARG A 389 -50.52 -8.48 -2.77
C ARG A 389 -50.95 -7.57 -3.91
N LEU A 390 -50.38 -7.90 -5.11
CA LEU A 390 -50.82 -7.58 -6.49
C LEU A 390 -49.94 -6.52 -7.18
N ARG A 391 -49.40 -6.73 -8.32
CA ARG A 391 -49.38 -7.65 -9.51
C ARG A 391 -48.03 -7.59 -10.13
#